data_5f8417960b20b5edfc0764d272a0291c
#
_entry.id   5f8417960b20b5edfc0764d272a0291c
#
_cell.length_a   1.000
_cell.length_b   1.000
_cell.length_c   1.000
_cell.angle_alpha   90.00
_cell.angle_beta   90.00
_cell.angle_gamma   90.00
#
_symmetry.space_group_name_H-M   'P 1'
#
loop_
_entity.id
_entity.type
_entity.pdbx_description
1 polymer ?
#
loop_
_entity_poly.entity_id
_entity_poly.type
_entity_poly.pdbx_seq_one_letter_code
_entity_poly.pdbx_strand_id
1 'polypeptide(L)'
;IIDQDGDAAGATFREANPWADDFADITFIEAALTGKGQETAFNTAFAQTPPPTAAFIALGGDEASLAACISLTDFLKRSKRAIPHVFLRQRAAANPLGVQRMTELFGADIAVVRTFGAAQDVWADGDVLRDAGDRLARAIHERFLAEYGANANPATAKPWTALGEQYRNANRAQADHIAAKLRLAECSIGPDATATAPFTLQEVEHLVAIEHRRWMAERLAAGWRLGPRVDRHRTHPNLVPFAALDEDTKAKDRSTVHEIAGHLGALGQGI
;
A
#
# COMPACT_ATOMS: atom_id res chain seq x y z
N ILE A 1 -10.73 -9.13 -8.52
CA ILE A 1 -9.91 -8.82 -9.72
C ILE A 1 -10.75 -9.21 -10.94
N ILE A 2 -10.88 -8.33 -11.94
CA ILE A 2 -11.58 -8.61 -13.20
C ILE A 2 -10.51 -8.69 -14.29
N ASP A 3 -10.45 -9.79 -15.01
CA ASP A 3 -9.49 -10.04 -16.09
C ASP A 3 -10.15 -10.82 -17.24
N GLN A 4 -9.61 -10.73 -18.46
CA GLN A 4 -10.11 -11.46 -19.61
C GLN A 4 -9.90 -12.98 -19.49
N ASP A 5 -8.79 -13.37 -18.86
CA ASP A 5 -8.41 -14.74 -18.57
C ASP A 5 -8.36 -14.96 -17.05
N GLY A 6 -9.48 -14.73 -16.39
CA GLY A 6 -9.58 -14.71 -14.92
C GLY A 6 -8.96 -15.92 -14.22
N ASP A 7 -9.20 -17.13 -14.74
CA ASP A 7 -8.64 -18.36 -14.19
C ASP A 7 -7.12 -18.42 -14.35
N ALA A 8 -6.60 -18.12 -15.54
CA ALA A 8 -5.16 -18.11 -15.81
C ALA A 8 -4.44 -16.99 -15.04
N ALA A 9 -5.05 -15.80 -14.97
CA ALA A 9 -4.55 -14.69 -14.16
C ALA A 9 -4.51 -15.06 -12.68
N GLY A 10 -5.55 -15.74 -12.18
CA GLY A 10 -5.63 -16.23 -10.80
C GLY A 10 -4.55 -17.26 -10.48
N ALA A 11 -4.31 -18.22 -11.36
CA ALA A 11 -3.26 -19.21 -11.19
C ALA A 11 -1.87 -18.57 -11.16
N THR A 12 -1.57 -17.71 -12.14
CA THR A 12 -0.30 -16.98 -12.22
C THR A 12 -0.07 -16.09 -10.99
N PHE A 13 -1.12 -15.40 -10.54
CA PHE A 13 -1.04 -14.55 -9.35
C PHE A 13 -0.71 -15.36 -8.10
N ARG A 14 -1.38 -16.50 -7.88
CA ARG A 14 -1.15 -17.36 -6.71
C ARG A 14 0.21 -18.06 -6.76
N GLU A 15 0.68 -18.42 -7.94
CA GLU A 15 2.03 -18.95 -8.11
C GLU A 15 3.09 -17.92 -7.70
N ALA A 16 2.91 -16.67 -8.13
CA ALA A 16 3.81 -15.58 -7.77
C ALA A 16 3.66 -15.11 -6.31
N ASN A 17 2.46 -15.27 -5.72
CA ASN A 17 2.11 -14.77 -4.39
C ASN A 17 1.40 -15.86 -3.56
N PRO A 18 2.07 -16.96 -3.21
CA PRO A 18 1.45 -18.11 -2.53
C PRO A 18 0.90 -17.80 -1.14
N TRP A 19 1.22 -16.63 -0.61
CA TRP A 19 0.79 -16.12 0.70
C TRP A 19 -0.45 -15.22 0.64
N ALA A 20 -0.91 -14.87 -0.56
CA ALA A 20 -1.91 -13.81 -0.73
C ALA A 20 -3.28 -14.18 -0.13
N ASP A 21 -3.70 -15.44 -0.27
CA ASP A 21 -4.97 -15.92 0.27
C ASP A 21 -4.97 -15.98 1.84
N ASP A 22 -3.80 -15.90 2.49
CA ASP A 22 -3.69 -15.80 3.96
C ASP A 22 -4.04 -14.38 4.47
N PHE A 23 -4.02 -13.38 3.61
CA PHE A 23 -4.25 -11.97 3.95
C PHE A 23 -5.55 -11.39 3.43
N ALA A 24 -6.07 -11.92 2.34
CA ALA A 24 -7.22 -11.36 1.68
C ALA A 24 -8.03 -12.45 0.96
N ASP A 25 -9.35 -12.29 0.97
CA ASP A 25 -10.24 -13.05 0.11
C ASP A 25 -10.11 -12.54 -1.31
N ILE A 26 -9.41 -13.28 -2.18
CA ILE A 26 -9.12 -12.86 -3.55
C ILE A 26 -10.01 -13.61 -4.53
N THR A 27 -10.90 -12.89 -5.17
CA THR A 27 -11.77 -13.41 -6.23
C THR A 27 -11.33 -12.91 -7.59
N PHE A 28 -11.16 -13.82 -8.53
CA PHE A 28 -10.95 -13.52 -9.94
C PHE A 28 -12.27 -13.68 -10.70
N ILE A 29 -12.62 -12.70 -11.50
CA ILE A 29 -13.82 -12.68 -12.34
C ILE A 29 -13.35 -12.65 -13.79
N GLU A 30 -13.63 -13.72 -14.53
CA GLU A 30 -13.38 -13.76 -15.96
C GLU A 30 -14.45 -12.95 -16.68
N ALA A 31 -14.01 -11.93 -17.41
CA ALA A 31 -14.91 -11.11 -18.19
C ALA A 31 -14.19 -10.39 -19.31
N ALA A 32 -14.87 -10.25 -20.46
CA ALA A 32 -14.44 -9.33 -21.47
C ALA A 32 -14.42 -7.90 -20.92
N LEU A 33 -13.29 -7.20 -21.09
CA LEU A 33 -13.10 -5.83 -20.57
C LEU A 33 -13.82 -4.77 -21.41
N THR A 34 -14.65 -5.18 -22.37
CA THR A 34 -15.46 -4.33 -23.25
C THR A 34 -16.84 -4.94 -23.47
N GLY A 35 -17.85 -4.09 -23.65
CA GLY A 35 -19.20 -4.51 -23.99
C GLY A 35 -20.02 -5.09 -22.82
N LYS A 36 -21.00 -5.97 -23.14
CA LYS A 36 -21.95 -6.52 -22.15
C LYS A 36 -21.32 -7.37 -21.06
N GLY A 37 -20.21 -8.06 -21.34
CA GLY A 37 -19.49 -8.87 -20.34
C GLY A 37 -18.93 -8.04 -19.19
N GLN A 38 -18.47 -6.83 -19.49
CA GLN A 38 -17.98 -5.88 -18.50
C GLN A 38 -19.04 -5.47 -17.47
N GLU A 39 -20.26 -5.21 -17.92
CA GLU A 39 -21.37 -4.83 -17.04
C GLU A 39 -21.76 -5.96 -16.08
N THR A 40 -21.74 -7.20 -16.54
CA THR A 40 -21.95 -8.39 -15.69
C THR A 40 -20.86 -8.51 -14.63
N ALA A 41 -19.59 -8.33 -15.01
CA ALA A 41 -18.47 -8.36 -14.06
C ALA A 41 -18.55 -7.25 -13.01
N PHE A 42 -18.95 -6.04 -13.41
CA PHE A 42 -19.18 -4.95 -12.47
C PHE A 42 -20.32 -5.27 -11.50
N ASN A 43 -21.43 -5.82 -11.99
CA ASN A 43 -22.53 -6.24 -11.11
C ASN A 43 -22.06 -7.28 -10.09
N THR A 44 -21.29 -8.27 -10.49
CA THR A 44 -20.74 -9.29 -9.61
C THR A 44 -19.80 -8.67 -8.57
N ALA A 45 -18.86 -7.82 -8.98
CA ALA A 45 -17.90 -7.19 -8.07
C ALA A 45 -18.57 -6.25 -7.06
N PHE A 46 -19.56 -5.46 -7.51
CA PHE A 46 -20.26 -4.49 -6.65
C PHE A 46 -21.50 -5.05 -5.93
N ALA A 47 -21.81 -6.33 -6.10
CA ALA A 47 -22.81 -7.04 -5.29
C ALA A 47 -22.26 -7.47 -3.93
N GLN A 48 -20.94 -7.42 -3.73
CA GLN A 48 -20.28 -7.79 -2.48
C GLN A 48 -20.64 -6.81 -1.35
N THR A 49 -20.60 -7.33 -0.12
CA THR A 49 -20.83 -6.52 1.09
C THR A 49 -19.63 -6.71 2.04
N PRO A 50 -18.91 -5.64 2.42
CA PRO A 50 -19.13 -4.25 2.02
C PRO A 50 -18.80 -4.00 0.52
N PRO A 51 -19.35 -2.91 -0.08
CA PRO A 51 -19.03 -2.56 -1.46
C PRO A 51 -17.57 -2.14 -1.59
N PRO A 52 -16.96 -2.26 -2.81
CA PRO A 52 -15.60 -1.83 -3.05
C PRO A 52 -15.37 -0.35 -2.69
N THR A 53 -14.32 -0.07 -1.96
CA THR A 53 -13.93 1.29 -1.55
C THR A 53 -12.90 1.91 -2.50
N ALA A 54 -12.19 1.08 -3.27
CA ALA A 54 -11.23 1.49 -4.28
C ALA A 54 -11.31 0.60 -5.52
N ALA A 55 -11.01 1.17 -6.68
CA ALA A 55 -10.86 0.47 -7.95
C ALA A 55 -9.52 0.84 -8.58
N PHE A 56 -8.69 -0.16 -8.89
CA PHE A 56 -7.44 0.02 -9.61
C PHE A 56 -7.63 -0.48 -11.04
N ILE A 57 -7.41 0.41 -12.02
CA ILE A 57 -7.57 0.12 -13.45
C ILE A 57 -6.21 0.17 -14.11
N ALA A 58 -5.68 -0.98 -14.52
CA ALA A 58 -4.33 -1.13 -15.03
C ALA A 58 -4.30 -2.10 -16.23
N LEU A 59 -4.87 -1.69 -17.35
CA LEU A 59 -4.92 -2.48 -18.58
C LEU A 59 -3.65 -2.32 -19.44
N GLY A 60 -3.59 -3.05 -20.55
CA GLY A 60 -2.42 -3.09 -21.43
C GLY A 60 -2.03 -1.75 -22.07
N GLY A 61 -2.96 -0.80 -22.19
CA GLY A 61 -2.76 0.54 -22.75
C GLY A 61 -3.52 1.61 -22.01
N ASP A 62 -3.10 2.86 -22.16
CA ASP A 62 -3.73 4.03 -21.51
C ASP A 62 -5.16 4.26 -22.01
N GLU A 63 -5.40 4.06 -23.30
CA GLU A 63 -6.74 4.18 -23.90
C GLU A 63 -7.70 3.12 -23.35
N ALA A 64 -7.25 1.88 -23.23
CA ALA A 64 -8.04 0.79 -22.69
C ALA A 64 -8.36 1.04 -21.19
N SER A 65 -7.39 1.51 -20.44
CA SER A 65 -7.58 1.87 -19.03
C SER A 65 -8.57 3.02 -18.86
N LEU A 66 -8.48 4.05 -19.70
CA LEU A 66 -9.41 5.17 -19.70
C LEU A 66 -10.82 4.73 -20.09
N ALA A 67 -10.98 3.91 -21.13
CA ALA A 67 -12.26 3.38 -21.56
C ALA A 67 -12.93 2.54 -20.44
N ALA A 68 -12.16 1.70 -19.74
CA ALA A 68 -12.65 0.93 -18.61
C ALA A 68 -13.07 1.82 -17.43
N CYS A 69 -12.33 2.90 -17.17
CA CYS A 69 -12.67 3.88 -16.13
C CYS A 69 -14.01 4.57 -16.44
N ILE A 70 -14.19 5.01 -17.69
CA ILE A 70 -15.45 5.62 -18.16
C ILE A 70 -16.60 4.64 -18.00
N SER A 71 -16.44 3.40 -18.46
CA SER A 71 -17.47 2.37 -18.38
C SER A 71 -17.87 2.03 -16.95
N LEU A 72 -16.89 1.94 -16.05
CA LEU A 72 -17.14 1.70 -14.62
C LEU A 72 -17.93 2.85 -13.99
N THR A 73 -17.52 4.08 -14.25
CA THR A 73 -18.18 5.26 -13.67
C THR A 73 -19.61 5.41 -14.20
N ASP A 74 -19.82 5.19 -15.49
CA ASP A 74 -21.14 5.20 -16.12
C ASP A 74 -22.05 4.12 -15.51
N PHE A 75 -21.52 2.91 -15.31
CA PHE A 75 -22.25 1.83 -14.67
C PHE A 75 -22.66 2.22 -13.24
N LEU A 76 -21.74 2.76 -12.43
CA LEU A 76 -22.00 3.15 -11.05
C LEU A 76 -23.06 4.27 -10.98
N LYS A 77 -22.97 5.28 -11.84
CA LYS A 77 -23.98 6.35 -11.95
C LYS A 77 -25.36 5.82 -12.33
N ARG A 78 -25.44 4.99 -13.35
CA ARG A 78 -26.73 4.39 -13.80
C ARG A 78 -27.34 3.50 -12.73
N SER A 79 -26.52 2.74 -12.00
CA SER A 79 -26.96 1.86 -10.92
C SER A 79 -27.15 2.58 -9.57
N LYS A 80 -26.93 3.91 -9.52
CA LYS A 80 -27.03 4.75 -8.30
C LYS A 80 -26.17 4.22 -7.15
N ARG A 81 -25.00 3.69 -7.47
CA ARG A 81 -24.02 3.20 -6.49
C ARG A 81 -22.98 4.28 -6.19
N ALA A 82 -22.43 4.25 -4.97
CA ALA A 82 -21.33 5.12 -4.61
C ALA A 82 -20.11 4.84 -5.52
N ILE A 83 -19.44 5.91 -5.95
CA ILE A 83 -18.23 5.81 -6.75
C ILE A 83 -17.05 5.63 -5.78
N PRO A 84 -16.30 4.51 -5.85
CA PRO A 84 -15.12 4.31 -5.02
C PRO A 84 -13.98 5.24 -5.46
N HIS A 85 -12.89 5.30 -4.69
CA HIS A 85 -11.66 5.92 -5.18
C HIS A 85 -11.15 5.13 -6.39
N VAL A 86 -10.97 5.79 -7.53
CA VAL A 86 -10.50 5.16 -8.76
C VAL A 86 -9.05 5.53 -9.00
N PHE A 87 -8.19 4.52 -9.14
CA PHE A 87 -6.79 4.67 -9.49
C PHE A 87 -6.59 4.17 -10.92
N LEU A 88 -6.27 5.08 -11.82
CA LEU A 88 -6.15 4.84 -13.25
C LEU A 88 -4.67 4.82 -13.64
N ARG A 89 -4.20 3.69 -14.15
CA ARG A 89 -2.84 3.60 -14.70
C ARG A 89 -2.74 4.34 -16.02
N GLN A 90 -1.77 5.24 -16.10
CA GLN A 90 -1.36 5.93 -17.31
C GLN A 90 0.16 5.88 -17.42
N ARG A 91 0.68 5.46 -18.57
CA ARG A 91 2.12 5.38 -18.85
C ARG A 91 2.66 6.65 -19.49
N ALA A 92 1.85 7.25 -20.35
CA ALA A 92 2.16 8.55 -20.93
C ALA A 92 1.91 9.64 -19.90
N ALA A 93 2.66 10.72 -20.05
CA ALA A 93 2.39 11.96 -19.32
C ALA A 93 0.92 12.30 -19.40
N ALA A 94 0.35 12.72 -18.28
CA ALA A 94 -1.05 13.11 -18.21
C ALA A 94 -1.43 13.89 -19.48
N ASN A 95 -2.14 13.24 -20.40
CA ASN A 95 -2.63 13.92 -21.59
C ASN A 95 -3.63 14.97 -21.09
N PRO A 96 -3.32 16.28 -21.20
CA PRO A 96 -4.22 17.34 -20.73
C PRO A 96 -5.61 17.19 -21.29
N LEU A 97 -5.73 16.69 -22.53
CA LEU A 97 -7.00 16.40 -23.17
C LEU A 97 -7.74 15.23 -22.49
N GLY A 98 -7.01 14.22 -22.00
CA GLY A 98 -7.61 13.09 -21.25
C GLY A 98 -8.17 13.55 -19.90
N VAL A 99 -7.41 14.36 -19.16
CA VAL A 99 -7.84 14.94 -17.87
C VAL A 99 -9.03 15.90 -18.09
N GLN A 100 -8.97 16.75 -19.09
CA GLN A 100 -10.07 17.66 -19.44
C GLN A 100 -11.33 16.88 -19.81
N ARG A 101 -11.20 15.83 -20.62
CA ARG A 101 -12.32 14.97 -21.02
C ARG A 101 -12.93 14.25 -19.81
N MET A 102 -12.11 13.79 -18.89
CA MET A 102 -12.57 13.21 -17.63
C MET A 102 -13.33 14.25 -16.78
N THR A 103 -12.83 15.48 -16.69
CA THR A 103 -13.52 16.57 -15.98
C THR A 103 -14.89 16.87 -16.61
N GLU A 104 -14.97 16.89 -17.93
CA GLU A 104 -16.22 17.09 -18.65
C GLU A 104 -17.23 15.94 -18.41
N LEU A 105 -16.75 14.69 -18.37
CA LEU A 105 -17.59 13.51 -18.19
C LEU A 105 -18.02 13.27 -16.73
N PHE A 106 -17.16 13.59 -15.78
CA PHE A 106 -17.35 13.26 -14.37
C PHE A 106 -17.72 14.47 -13.49
N GLY A 107 -17.48 15.70 -13.96
CA GLY A 107 -17.78 16.90 -13.19
C GLY A 107 -17.12 16.88 -11.81
N ALA A 108 -17.90 17.11 -10.76
CA ALA A 108 -17.40 17.10 -9.38
C ALA A 108 -16.87 15.73 -8.91
N ASP A 109 -17.34 14.62 -9.52
CA ASP A 109 -16.92 13.26 -9.16
C ASP A 109 -15.49 12.95 -9.64
N ILE A 110 -14.86 13.81 -10.45
CA ILE A 110 -13.46 13.63 -10.87
C ILE A 110 -12.48 13.60 -9.69
N ALA A 111 -12.87 14.21 -8.56
CA ALA A 111 -12.03 14.24 -7.38
C ALA A 111 -11.69 12.85 -6.82
N VAL A 112 -12.48 11.83 -7.18
CA VAL A 112 -12.22 10.42 -6.79
C VAL A 112 -11.31 9.67 -7.76
N VAL A 113 -10.98 10.26 -8.93
CA VAL A 113 -10.11 9.62 -9.93
C VAL A 113 -8.69 10.17 -9.81
N ARG A 114 -7.73 9.28 -9.59
CA ARG A 114 -6.30 9.58 -9.51
C ARG A 114 -5.53 8.76 -10.54
N THR A 115 -4.58 9.38 -11.23
CA THR A 115 -3.69 8.68 -12.15
C THR A 115 -2.43 8.21 -11.44
N PHE A 116 -1.82 7.13 -11.93
CA PHE A 116 -0.53 6.63 -11.46
C PHE A 116 0.24 5.95 -12.60
N GLY A 117 1.57 5.82 -12.44
CA GLY A 117 2.41 5.02 -13.33
C GLY A 117 2.96 5.77 -14.55
N ALA A 118 2.80 7.08 -14.64
CA ALA A 118 3.48 7.88 -15.65
C ALA A 118 4.98 7.99 -15.31
N ALA A 119 5.83 7.68 -16.29
CA ALA A 119 7.28 7.68 -16.09
C ALA A 119 7.79 9.06 -15.61
N GLN A 120 7.20 10.15 -16.12
CA GLN A 120 7.57 11.50 -15.72
C GLN A 120 7.20 11.85 -14.28
N ASP A 121 6.15 11.25 -13.70
CA ASP A 121 5.79 11.47 -12.31
C ASP A 121 6.88 10.91 -11.39
N VAL A 122 7.55 9.82 -11.84
CA VAL A 122 8.70 9.23 -11.14
C VAL A 122 9.97 10.07 -11.32
N TRP A 123 10.14 10.73 -12.50
CA TRP A 123 11.35 11.50 -12.83
C TRP A 123 11.25 12.99 -12.49
N ALA A 124 10.03 13.54 -12.44
CA ALA A 124 9.81 15.00 -12.29
C ALA A 124 10.14 15.52 -10.89
N ASP A 125 9.97 14.72 -9.87
CA ASP A 125 10.11 15.16 -8.48
C ASP A 125 11.56 15.38 -8.03
N GLY A 126 12.54 15.08 -8.87
CA GLY A 126 13.96 15.16 -8.47
C GLY A 126 14.32 14.22 -7.30
N ASP A 127 13.37 13.48 -6.83
CA ASP A 127 13.46 12.58 -5.68
C ASP A 127 14.42 11.41 -5.96
N VAL A 128 14.45 10.94 -7.20
CA VAL A 128 15.38 9.89 -7.64
C VAL A 128 16.84 10.35 -7.52
N LEU A 129 17.11 11.62 -7.82
CA LEU A 129 18.46 12.21 -7.74
C LEU A 129 18.82 12.67 -6.33
N ARG A 130 17.84 12.95 -5.48
CA ARG A 130 18.04 13.47 -4.13
C ARG A 130 17.94 12.42 -3.05
N ASP A 131 17.68 11.16 -3.41
CA ASP A 131 17.45 10.07 -2.46
C ASP A 131 16.30 10.38 -1.45
N ALA A 132 15.36 11.23 -1.89
CA ALA A 132 14.31 11.75 -1.04
C ALA A 132 13.34 10.65 -0.61
N GLY A 133 13.09 9.65 -1.47
CA GLY A 133 12.30 8.47 -1.15
C GLY A 133 12.88 7.65 0.00
N ASP A 134 14.19 7.70 0.21
CA ASP A 134 14.84 6.96 1.29
C ASP A 134 14.97 7.76 2.59
N ARG A 135 14.69 9.07 2.62
CA ARG A 135 14.92 9.90 3.82
C ARG A 135 14.16 9.38 5.04
N LEU A 136 12.89 9.08 4.88
CA LEU A 136 12.07 8.55 5.97
C LEU A 136 12.51 7.14 6.37
N ALA A 137 12.80 6.29 5.39
CA ALA A 137 13.32 4.95 5.64
C ALA A 137 14.68 4.96 6.36
N ARG A 138 15.54 5.91 6.04
CA ARG A 138 16.82 6.15 6.76
C ARG A 138 16.57 6.62 8.18
N ALA A 139 15.69 7.59 8.39
CA ALA A 139 15.36 8.08 9.74
C ALA A 139 14.84 6.96 10.63
N ILE A 140 13.99 6.07 10.08
CA ILE A 140 13.52 4.86 10.76
C ILE A 140 14.70 3.96 11.15
N HIS A 141 15.61 3.69 10.21
CA HIS A 141 16.77 2.85 10.46
C HIS A 141 17.77 3.46 11.46
N GLU A 142 18.04 4.74 11.36
CA GLU A 142 18.92 5.47 12.29
C GLU A 142 18.37 5.46 13.71
N ARG A 143 17.05 5.62 13.85
CA ARG A 143 16.38 5.48 15.15
C ARG A 143 16.52 4.07 15.70
N PHE A 144 16.27 3.04 14.87
CA PHE A 144 16.51 1.64 15.25
C PHE A 144 17.95 1.41 15.73
N LEU A 145 18.95 1.95 15.03
CA LEU A 145 20.34 1.82 15.45
C LEU A 145 20.61 2.51 16.79
N ALA A 146 20.05 3.68 17.01
CA ALA A 146 20.22 4.43 18.26
C ALA A 146 19.62 3.69 19.47
N GLU A 147 18.48 3.02 19.27
CA GLU A 147 17.75 2.35 20.35
C GLU A 147 18.19 0.91 20.57
N TYR A 148 18.40 0.16 19.51
CA TYR A 148 18.62 -1.28 19.55
C TYR A 148 19.98 -1.72 18.99
N GLY A 149 20.76 -0.83 18.37
CA GLY A 149 21.95 -1.19 17.60
C GLY A 149 22.99 -2.01 18.36
N ALA A 150 23.16 -1.73 19.65
CA ALA A 150 24.10 -2.46 20.51
C ALA A 150 23.75 -3.95 20.69
N ASN A 151 22.46 -4.29 20.61
CA ASN A 151 21.94 -5.66 20.80
C ASN A 151 21.29 -6.22 19.53
N ALA A 152 21.40 -5.51 18.41
CA ALA A 152 20.79 -5.94 17.16
C ALA A 152 21.62 -7.02 16.45
N ASN A 153 20.96 -7.74 15.55
CA ASN A 153 21.64 -8.68 14.66
C ASN A 153 22.73 -7.94 13.86
N PRO A 154 23.97 -8.45 13.78
CA PRO A 154 25.06 -7.82 12.99
C PRO A 154 24.71 -7.51 11.53
N ALA A 155 23.74 -8.20 10.96
CA ALA A 155 23.26 -7.91 9.59
C ALA A 155 22.43 -6.63 9.53
N THR A 156 21.74 -6.25 10.61
CA THR A 156 20.90 -5.05 10.73
C THR A 156 21.57 -3.91 11.48
N ALA A 157 22.59 -4.19 12.28
CA ALA A 157 23.39 -3.19 13.03
C ALA A 157 24.45 -2.50 12.15
N LYS A 158 24.08 -2.13 10.93
CA LYS A 158 24.96 -1.49 9.94
C LYS A 158 24.41 -0.11 9.57
N PRO A 159 25.29 0.87 9.27
CA PRO A 159 24.83 2.14 8.73
C PRO A 159 24.09 1.90 7.40
N TRP A 160 23.18 2.82 7.04
CA TRP A 160 22.32 2.71 5.84
C TRP A 160 23.09 2.34 4.57
N THR A 161 24.25 2.94 4.34
CA THR A 161 25.08 2.70 3.15
C THR A 161 25.65 1.27 3.06
N ALA A 162 25.83 0.60 4.20
CA ALA A 162 26.33 -0.78 4.30
C ALA A 162 25.21 -1.79 4.59
N LEU A 163 23.96 -1.31 4.77
CA LEU A 163 22.80 -2.16 5.04
C LEU A 163 22.42 -2.96 3.80
N GLY A 164 22.14 -4.25 3.97
CA GLY A 164 21.68 -5.10 2.87
C GLY A 164 20.35 -4.64 2.29
N GLU A 165 20.17 -4.79 0.97
CA GLU A 165 18.97 -4.28 0.25
C GLU A 165 17.66 -4.80 0.84
N GLN A 166 17.59 -6.06 1.26
CA GLN A 166 16.41 -6.61 1.93
C GLN A 166 15.99 -5.83 3.19
N TYR A 167 16.95 -5.30 3.94
CA TYR A 167 16.66 -4.51 5.14
C TYR A 167 16.33 -3.05 4.81
N ARG A 168 16.95 -2.49 3.75
CA ARG A 168 16.54 -1.18 3.22
C ARG A 168 15.10 -1.23 2.74
N ASN A 169 14.72 -2.28 2.01
CA ASN A 169 13.35 -2.48 1.53
C ASN A 169 12.34 -2.65 2.68
N ALA A 170 12.73 -3.30 3.77
CA ALA A 170 11.89 -3.38 4.96
C ALA A 170 11.62 -2.00 5.60
N ASN A 171 12.66 -1.15 5.69
CA ASN A 171 12.48 0.23 6.18
C ASN A 171 11.66 1.10 5.22
N ARG A 172 11.84 0.95 3.88
CA ARG A 172 11.02 1.62 2.87
C ARG A 172 9.55 1.22 3.00
N ALA A 173 9.27 -0.08 3.10
CA ALA A 173 7.90 -0.58 3.28
C ALA A 173 7.25 -0.05 4.57
N GLN A 174 8.02 0.12 5.65
CA GLN A 174 7.54 0.75 6.87
C GLN A 174 7.24 2.24 6.67
N ALA A 175 8.14 2.96 5.99
CA ALA A 175 7.98 4.38 5.66
C ALA A 175 6.76 4.64 4.79
N ASP A 176 6.60 3.87 3.71
CA ASP A 176 5.47 3.98 2.78
C ASP A 176 4.12 3.75 3.47
N HIS A 177 4.10 2.89 4.48
CA HIS A 177 2.88 2.58 5.20
C HIS A 177 2.47 3.62 6.26
N ILE A 178 3.33 4.59 6.59
CA ILE A 178 3.01 5.67 7.54
C ILE A 178 1.80 6.47 7.05
N ALA A 179 1.78 6.88 5.79
CA ALA A 179 0.65 7.62 5.23
C ALA A 179 -0.68 6.85 5.31
N ALA A 180 -0.65 5.52 5.14
CA ALA A 180 -1.84 4.69 5.29
C ALA A 180 -2.33 4.65 6.74
N LYS A 181 -1.41 4.49 7.71
CA LYS A 181 -1.73 4.51 9.14
C LYS A 181 -2.36 5.83 9.57
N LEU A 182 -1.78 6.97 9.13
CA LEU A 182 -2.31 8.29 9.46
C LEU A 182 -3.72 8.49 8.91
N ARG A 183 -4.00 8.06 7.69
CA ARG A 183 -5.35 8.13 7.12
C ARG A 183 -6.36 7.31 7.91
N LEU A 184 -5.96 6.14 8.43
CA LEU A 184 -6.83 5.30 9.25
C LEU A 184 -7.13 5.91 10.63
N ALA A 185 -6.25 6.79 11.11
CA ALA A 185 -6.44 7.60 12.31
C ALA A 185 -6.99 9.01 11.99
N GLU A 186 -7.53 9.21 10.77
CA GLU A 186 -8.07 10.49 10.30
C GLU A 186 -7.06 11.66 10.39
N CYS A 187 -5.77 11.35 10.35
CA CYS A 187 -4.66 12.29 10.41
C CYS A 187 -4.03 12.50 9.02
N SER A 188 -3.33 13.62 8.86
CA SER A 188 -2.58 13.96 7.64
C SER A 188 -1.20 14.51 7.97
N ILE A 189 -0.26 14.37 7.03
CA ILE A 189 1.08 14.93 7.14
C ILE A 189 1.02 16.40 6.76
N GLY A 190 1.55 17.28 7.61
CA GLY A 190 1.63 18.72 7.39
C GLY A 190 3.05 19.27 7.60
N PRO A 191 3.28 20.56 7.26
CA PRO A 191 4.59 21.21 7.39
C PRO A 191 4.95 21.58 8.85
N ASP A 192 3.98 21.57 9.76
CA ASP A 192 4.19 22.00 11.14
C ASP A 192 4.39 20.79 12.05
N ALA A 193 5.62 20.63 12.52
CA ALA A 193 5.98 19.55 13.42
C ALA A 193 5.44 19.76 14.84
N THR A 194 4.25 19.27 15.13
CA THR A 194 3.91 18.95 16.52
C THR A 194 4.45 17.55 16.85
N ALA A 195 5.37 17.49 17.81
CA ALA A 195 6.16 16.28 18.09
C ALA A 195 5.38 15.14 18.76
N THR A 196 4.08 15.25 18.94
CA THR A 196 3.24 14.25 19.62
C THR A 196 2.23 13.67 18.66
N ALA A 197 2.28 12.33 18.49
CA ALA A 197 1.25 11.61 17.77
C ALA A 197 -0.09 11.77 18.53
N PRO A 198 -1.15 12.29 17.89
CA PRO A 198 -2.43 12.59 18.54
C PRO A 198 -3.29 11.34 18.75
N PHE A 199 -2.70 10.16 18.69
CA PHE A 199 -3.45 8.89 18.73
C PHE A 199 -3.99 8.58 20.12
N THR A 200 -5.25 8.22 20.18
CA THR A 200 -5.87 7.59 21.36
C THR A 200 -5.30 6.18 21.57
N LEU A 201 -5.45 5.65 22.78
CA LEU A 201 -5.01 4.28 23.07
C LEU A 201 -5.66 3.24 22.14
N GLN A 202 -6.93 3.44 21.79
CA GLN A 202 -7.65 2.54 20.89
C GLN A 202 -7.10 2.60 19.46
N GLU A 203 -6.78 3.79 18.96
CA GLU A 203 -6.15 3.98 17.66
C GLU A 203 -4.77 3.36 17.64
N VAL A 204 -3.97 3.54 18.68
CA VAL A 204 -2.65 2.89 18.80
C VAL A 204 -2.79 1.38 18.65
N GLU A 205 -3.64 0.72 19.42
CA GLU A 205 -3.82 -0.74 19.35
C GLU A 205 -4.28 -1.21 17.96
N HIS A 206 -5.16 -0.42 17.32
CA HIS A 206 -5.58 -0.70 15.95
C HIS A 206 -4.43 -0.57 14.96
N LEU A 207 -3.67 0.52 15.02
CA LEU A 207 -2.52 0.76 14.15
C LEU A 207 -1.40 -0.25 14.36
N VAL A 208 -1.21 -0.73 15.59
CA VAL A 208 -0.24 -1.78 15.94
C VAL A 208 -0.61 -3.12 15.27
N ALA A 209 -1.88 -3.51 15.33
CA ALA A 209 -2.34 -4.71 14.64
C ALA A 209 -2.17 -4.60 13.11
N ILE A 210 -2.36 -3.41 12.56
CA ILE A 210 -2.12 -3.11 11.14
C ILE A 210 -0.63 -3.18 10.80
N GLU A 211 0.25 -2.64 11.67
CA GLU A 211 1.70 -2.73 11.45
C GLU A 211 2.17 -4.18 11.44
N HIS A 212 1.68 -4.98 12.38
CA HIS A 212 2.01 -6.39 12.39
C HIS A 212 1.59 -7.11 11.09
N ARG A 213 0.39 -6.83 10.59
CA ARG A 213 -0.08 -7.37 9.30
C ARG A 213 0.82 -6.92 8.15
N ARG A 214 1.21 -5.65 8.11
CA ARG A 214 2.14 -5.13 7.10
C ARG A 214 3.48 -5.88 7.15
N TRP A 215 4.04 -6.03 8.37
CA TRP A 215 5.30 -6.74 8.57
C TRP A 215 5.20 -8.21 8.13
N MET A 216 4.12 -8.89 8.49
CA MET A 216 3.88 -10.26 8.04
C MET A 216 3.81 -10.35 6.52
N ALA A 217 3.04 -9.46 5.88
CA ALA A 217 2.89 -9.43 4.43
C ALA A 217 4.25 -9.25 3.73
N GLU A 218 5.07 -8.30 4.20
CA GLU A 218 6.43 -8.09 3.70
C GLU A 218 7.29 -9.36 3.84
N ARG A 219 7.26 -9.99 5.02
CA ARG A 219 8.05 -11.21 5.27
C ARG A 219 7.61 -12.38 4.40
N LEU A 220 6.31 -12.62 4.28
CA LEU A 220 5.77 -13.69 3.45
C LEU A 220 6.06 -13.44 1.97
N ALA A 221 5.91 -12.21 1.49
CA ALA A 221 6.30 -11.83 0.13
C ALA A 221 7.80 -12.04 -0.14
N ALA A 222 8.64 -11.88 0.89
CA ALA A 222 10.07 -12.18 0.83
C ALA A 222 10.39 -13.69 1.01
N GLY A 223 9.38 -14.57 1.04
CA GLY A 223 9.52 -16.02 1.15
C GLY A 223 9.81 -16.54 2.56
N TRP A 224 9.53 -15.75 3.59
CA TRP A 224 9.63 -16.20 4.97
C TRP A 224 8.45 -17.11 5.33
N ARG A 225 8.66 -17.99 6.28
CA ARG A 225 7.66 -18.96 6.76
C ARG A 225 7.63 -19.03 8.28
N LEU A 226 6.51 -19.45 8.83
CA LEU A 226 6.39 -19.73 10.26
C LEU A 226 7.38 -20.84 10.69
N GLY A 227 8.09 -20.60 11.77
CA GLY A 227 9.02 -21.57 12.36
C GLY A 227 10.03 -20.90 13.31
N PRO A 228 10.89 -21.66 13.95
CA PRO A 228 11.97 -21.11 14.76
C PRO A 228 12.79 -20.10 13.96
N ARG A 229 13.28 -19.04 14.62
CA ARG A 229 14.02 -17.98 13.92
C ARG A 229 15.33 -18.50 13.37
N VAL A 230 15.39 -18.65 12.06
CA VAL A 230 16.61 -19.02 11.32
C VAL A 230 16.65 -18.20 10.03
N ASP A 231 17.42 -17.11 10.05
CA ASP A 231 17.45 -16.13 8.95
C ASP A 231 17.85 -16.75 7.59
N ARG A 232 18.80 -17.70 7.58
CA ARG A 232 19.22 -18.41 6.36
C ARG A 232 18.10 -19.26 5.74
N HIS A 233 17.15 -19.73 6.55
CA HIS A 233 16.01 -20.54 6.12
C HIS A 233 14.74 -19.68 5.91
N ARG A 234 14.84 -18.38 6.20
CA ARG A 234 13.72 -17.44 6.19
C ARG A 234 12.55 -17.93 7.03
N THR A 235 12.83 -18.38 8.26
CA THR A 235 11.79 -18.76 9.21
C THR A 235 11.74 -17.79 10.39
N HIS A 236 10.52 -17.46 10.85
CA HIS A 236 10.29 -16.56 11.97
C HIS A 236 9.08 -17.01 12.81
N PRO A 237 9.19 -17.05 14.16
CA PRO A 237 8.11 -17.53 15.03
C PRO A 237 6.91 -16.57 15.10
N ASN A 238 7.12 -15.29 14.82
CA ASN A 238 6.06 -14.27 14.92
C ASN A 238 5.24 -14.10 13.62
N LEU A 239 5.39 -15.00 12.64
CA LEU A 239 4.51 -15.06 11.46
C LEU A 239 3.19 -15.72 11.83
N VAL A 240 2.50 -15.13 12.81
CA VAL A 240 1.22 -15.55 13.36
C VAL A 240 0.30 -14.34 13.50
N PRO A 241 -1.02 -14.50 13.57
CA PRO A 241 -1.94 -13.37 13.80
C PRO A 241 -1.56 -12.56 15.04
N PHE A 242 -1.77 -11.25 15.01
CA PHE A 242 -1.41 -10.31 16.09
C PHE A 242 -1.91 -10.77 17.47
N ALA A 243 -3.11 -11.32 17.54
CA ALA A 243 -3.68 -11.83 18.79
C ALA A 243 -2.87 -12.99 19.43
N ALA A 244 -2.10 -13.72 18.63
CA ALA A 244 -1.28 -14.85 19.10
C ALA A 244 0.15 -14.43 19.52
N LEU A 245 0.52 -13.16 19.37
CA LEU A 245 1.80 -12.65 19.81
C LEU A 245 1.88 -12.51 21.34
N ASP A 246 3.08 -12.67 21.87
CA ASP A 246 3.38 -12.29 23.25
C ASP A 246 3.41 -10.75 23.42
N GLU A 247 3.29 -10.29 24.66
CA GLU A 247 3.23 -8.85 24.96
C GLU A 247 4.56 -8.13 24.67
N ASP A 248 5.70 -8.80 24.79
CA ASP A 248 7.01 -8.20 24.48
C ASP A 248 7.13 -7.92 22.96
N THR A 249 6.61 -8.80 22.13
CA THR A 249 6.55 -8.61 20.69
C THR A 249 5.57 -7.49 20.32
N LYS A 250 4.38 -7.48 20.93
CA LYS A 250 3.39 -6.40 20.72
C LYS A 250 3.93 -5.03 21.16
N ALA A 251 4.72 -4.99 22.24
CA ALA A 251 5.35 -3.75 22.72
C ALA A 251 6.30 -3.14 21.68
N LYS A 252 7.03 -3.98 20.91
CA LYS A 252 7.88 -3.49 19.80
C LYS A 252 7.07 -2.87 18.67
N ASP A 253 5.96 -3.50 18.31
CA ASP A 253 5.08 -2.96 17.28
C ASP A 253 4.40 -1.65 17.77
N ARG A 254 4.08 -1.54 19.09
CA ARG A 254 3.60 -0.27 19.70
C ARG A 254 4.66 0.83 19.62
N SER A 255 5.93 0.53 19.93
CA SER A 255 7.03 1.50 19.77
C SER A 255 7.08 2.05 18.35
N THR A 256 6.98 1.18 17.34
CA THR A 256 6.95 1.58 15.93
C THR A 256 5.83 2.57 15.61
N VAL A 257 4.65 2.41 16.19
CA VAL A 257 3.52 3.34 15.98
C VAL A 257 3.75 4.67 16.72
N HIS A 258 4.23 4.62 17.95
CA HIS A 258 4.53 5.82 18.73
C HIS A 258 5.63 6.69 18.12
N GLU A 259 6.57 6.08 17.39
CA GLU A 259 7.69 6.77 16.77
C GLU A 259 7.34 7.49 15.46
N ILE A 260 6.15 7.30 14.91
CA ILE A 260 5.73 7.92 13.64
C ILE A 260 5.93 9.44 13.66
N ALA A 261 5.47 10.12 14.71
CA ALA A 261 5.62 11.57 14.84
C ALA A 261 7.10 12.00 14.90
N GLY A 262 7.93 11.24 15.62
CA GLY A 262 9.37 11.49 15.70
C GLY A 262 10.08 11.33 14.36
N HIS A 263 9.71 10.32 13.58
CA HIS A 263 10.25 10.12 12.23
C HIS A 263 9.88 11.24 11.28
N LEU A 264 8.63 11.68 11.31
CA LEU A 264 8.17 12.83 10.51
C LEU A 264 8.83 14.12 10.95
N GLY A 265 8.95 14.36 12.27
CA GLY A 265 9.61 15.52 12.85
C GLY A 265 11.08 15.66 12.45
N ALA A 266 11.80 14.52 12.32
CA ALA A 266 13.18 14.51 11.81
C ALA A 266 13.30 15.00 10.36
N LEU A 267 12.19 15.01 9.60
CA LEU A 267 12.11 15.53 8.24
C LEU A 267 11.46 16.92 8.17
N GLY A 268 11.17 17.56 9.32
CA GLY A 268 10.47 18.84 9.39
C GLY A 268 8.98 18.73 9.04
N GLN A 269 8.40 17.55 9.22
CA GLN A 269 6.99 17.27 9.00
C GLN A 269 6.30 16.95 10.33
N GLY A 270 4.99 17.14 10.39
CA GLY A 270 4.15 16.81 11.56
C GLY A 270 2.87 16.07 11.18
N ILE A 271 2.11 15.69 12.18
CA ILE A 271 0.81 15.04 12.06
C ILE A 271 -0.28 16.06 12.36
#